data_e8ac1f1418db23e68a648096a0b7445f
#
_entry.id   e8ac1f1418db23e68a648096a0b7445f
#
_cell.length_a   1.000
_cell.length_b   1.000
_cell.length_c   1.000
_cell.angle_alpha   90.00
_cell.angle_beta   90.00
_cell.angle_gamma   90.00
#
_symmetry.space_group_name_H-M   'P 1'
#
loop_
_entity.id
_entity.type
_entity.pdbx_description
1 polymer ?
#
loop_
_entity_poly.entity_id
_entity_poly.type
_entity_poly.pdbx_seq_one_letter_code
_entity_poly.pdbx_strand_id
1 'polypeptide(L)'
;DGVNETIAIGDWALDREEFEFKSGYVPLFAFTGSLAESWETPDPLTYIFHIRQGVHWHDKPPMNGRELTADDVVYTFQRNNALGDFTERPLKPGIAFNLPWESIEATDKYTVVMKLTEPRLGVLRIIFDDNQHWILPSEVIEKYGDYADWRNVVGTGPMMLTDYVEGVSKTFTKNPDYWGYDEKYPENRLPYIAQLRALLMADEATRISAMR
;
A
#
# COMPACT_ATOMS: atom_id res chain seq x y z
N ASP A 1 -1.37 7.51 0.33
CA ASP A 1 -2.05 8.53 -0.49
C ASP A 1 -3.57 8.34 -0.57
N GLY A 2 -4.13 7.35 0.10
CA GLY A 2 -5.56 7.06 0.16
C GLY A 2 -6.11 6.26 -1.03
N VAL A 3 -5.33 6.03 -2.08
CA VAL A 3 -5.71 5.22 -3.25
C VAL A 3 -5.12 3.82 -3.13
N ASN A 4 -3.83 3.72 -2.87
CA ASN A 4 -3.12 2.47 -2.72
C ASN A 4 -2.86 2.19 -1.24
N GLU A 5 -2.82 0.93 -0.89
CA GLU A 5 -2.54 0.45 0.45
C GLU A 5 -1.30 -0.46 0.47
N THR A 6 -0.74 -0.62 1.64
CA THR A 6 0.38 -1.53 1.95
C THR A 6 -0.13 -2.71 2.77
N ILE A 7 0.68 -3.71 2.99
CA ILE A 7 0.28 -4.87 3.80
C ILE A 7 0.16 -4.54 5.29
N ALA A 8 0.90 -3.52 5.78
CA ALA A 8 0.78 -3.01 7.15
C ALA A 8 0.98 -1.49 7.15
N ILE A 9 0.45 -0.81 8.16
CA ILE A 9 0.54 0.65 8.33
C ILE A 9 0.91 0.99 9.78
N GLY A 10 1.31 2.23 10.03
CA GLY A 10 1.41 2.74 11.40
C GLY A 10 0.07 2.66 12.10
N ASP A 11 0.07 2.17 13.34
CA ASP A 11 -1.14 2.09 14.17
C ASP A 11 -1.51 3.47 14.71
N TRP A 12 -2.29 4.20 13.93
CA TRP A 12 -2.74 5.56 14.27
C TRP A 12 -3.74 5.59 15.44
N ALA A 13 -4.24 4.43 15.89
CA ALA A 13 -5.11 4.31 17.05
C ALA A 13 -4.33 4.21 18.38
N LEU A 14 -3.01 3.95 18.33
CA LEU A 14 -2.15 3.96 19.51
C LEU A 14 -2.27 5.27 20.30
N ASP A 15 -2.24 5.14 21.63
CA ASP A 15 -2.19 6.29 22.51
C ASP A 15 -0.94 7.12 22.23
N ARG A 16 -1.12 8.44 22.14
CA ARG A 16 -0.01 9.39 21.93
C ARG A 16 0.98 9.44 23.09
N GLU A 17 0.60 8.95 24.27
CA GLU A 17 1.51 8.75 25.40
C GLU A 17 2.42 7.53 25.17
N GLU A 18 1.97 6.50 24.42
CA GLU A 18 2.78 5.36 24.06
C GLU A 18 3.69 5.65 22.86
N PHE A 19 3.16 6.33 21.84
CA PHE A 19 3.94 6.73 20.66
C PHE A 19 3.39 8.01 20.01
N GLU A 20 4.19 9.06 19.99
CA GLU A 20 3.75 10.38 19.57
C GLU A 20 3.69 10.59 18.03
N PHE A 21 4.23 9.68 17.21
CA PHE A 21 4.32 9.81 15.74
C PHE A 21 4.95 11.15 15.27
N LYS A 22 5.86 11.71 16.05
CA LYS A 22 6.54 13.00 15.71
C LYS A 22 7.68 12.86 14.71
N SER A 23 8.18 11.64 14.51
CA SER A 23 9.29 11.37 13.59
C SER A 23 8.79 10.54 12.39
N GLY A 24 9.52 10.60 11.28
CA GLY A 24 9.25 9.72 10.14
C GLY A 24 9.62 8.25 10.40
N TYR A 25 10.16 7.93 11.59
CA TYR A 25 10.46 6.56 11.98
C TYR A 25 9.31 5.99 12.81
N VAL A 26 8.72 4.92 12.34
CA VAL A 26 7.70 4.14 13.05
C VAL A 26 8.36 2.84 13.54
N PRO A 27 8.45 2.61 14.87
CA PRO A 27 9.01 1.36 15.41
C PRO A 27 8.05 0.20 15.14
N LEU A 28 8.58 -1.03 15.12
CA LEU A 28 7.81 -2.21 14.72
C LEU A 28 6.55 -2.44 15.58
N PHE A 29 6.60 -2.13 16.88
CA PHE A 29 5.45 -2.27 17.77
C PHE A 29 4.28 -1.30 17.47
N ALA A 30 4.56 -0.24 16.73
CA ALA A 30 3.58 0.77 16.33
C ALA A 30 3.06 0.55 14.89
N PHE A 31 3.20 -0.67 14.35
CA PHE A 31 2.55 -1.10 13.13
C PHE A 31 1.35 -1.99 13.43
N THR A 32 0.32 -1.83 12.63
CA THR A 32 -0.87 -2.70 12.59
C THR A 32 -1.10 -3.23 11.18
N GLY A 33 -1.92 -4.27 11.05
CA GLY A 33 -2.25 -4.85 9.76
C GLY A 33 -3.14 -3.92 8.93
N SER A 34 -2.85 -3.84 7.62
CA SER A 34 -3.70 -3.23 6.61
C SER A 34 -4.23 -4.30 5.66
N LEU A 35 -3.64 -4.47 4.48
CA LEU A 35 -4.02 -5.56 3.57
C LEU A 35 -3.63 -6.95 4.09
N ALA A 36 -2.61 -7.08 4.95
CA ALA A 36 -2.42 -8.26 5.77
C ALA A 36 -3.12 -8.04 7.12
N GLU A 37 -3.99 -8.96 7.53
CA GLU A 37 -4.65 -8.90 8.84
C GLU A 37 -3.73 -9.34 9.98
N SER A 38 -2.73 -10.19 9.68
CA SER A 38 -1.73 -10.67 10.62
C SER A 38 -0.49 -11.19 9.90
N TRP A 39 0.58 -11.43 10.67
CA TRP A 39 1.81 -12.03 10.17
C TRP A 39 2.48 -12.89 11.24
N GLU A 40 3.32 -13.81 10.78
CA GLU A 40 4.10 -14.72 11.62
C GLU A 40 5.56 -14.73 11.17
N THR A 41 6.46 -14.97 12.12
CA THR A 41 7.89 -15.18 11.89
C THR A 41 8.34 -16.44 12.60
N PRO A 42 8.02 -17.64 12.03
CA PRO A 42 8.28 -18.91 12.69
C PRO A 42 9.78 -19.18 12.92
N ASP A 43 10.61 -18.56 12.10
CA ASP A 43 12.07 -18.60 12.20
C ASP A 43 12.68 -17.32 11.60
N PRO A 44 14.01 -17.07 11.77
CA PRO A 44 14.65 -15.83 11.31
C PRO A 44 14.68 -15.62 9.78
N LEU A 45 14.30 -16.62 8.99
CA LEU A 45 14.33 -16.57 7.51
C LEU A 45 12.95 -16.52 6.89
N THR A 46 11.90 -16.88 7.64
CA THR A 46 10.55 -17.08 7.11
C THR A 46 9.59 -16.04 7.68
N TYR A 47 8.85 -15.39 6.77
CA TYR A 47 7.81 -14.40 7.06
C TYR A 47 6.53 -14.82 6.37
N ILE A 48 5.46 -15.02 7.14
CA ILE A 48 4.15 -15.44 6.64
C ILE A 48 3.17 -14.30 6.87
N PHE A 49 2.46 -13.89 5.82
CA PHE A 49 1.44 -12.85 5.88
C PHE A 49 0.08 -13.42 5.52
N HIS A 50 -0.91 -13.21 6.39
CA HIS A 50 -2.29 -13.57 6.15
C HIS A 50 -3.03 -12.37 5.55
N ILE A 51 -3.40 -12.49 4.29
CA ILE A 51 -4.03 -11.41 3.53
C ILE A 51 -5.51 -11.33 3.90
N ARG A 52 -5.98 -10.12 4.15
CA ARG A 52 -7.36 -9.82 4.53
C ARG A 52 -8.32 -10.24 3.43
N GLN A 53 -9.33 -11.02 3.80
CA GLN A 53 -10.40 -11.46 2.90
C GLN A 53 -11.42 -10.33 2.67
N GLY A 54 -12.07 -10.33 1.51
CA GLY A 54 -13.13 -9.38 1.18
C GLY A 54 -12.63 -7.95 0.88
N VAL A 55 -11.33 -7.76 0.71
CA VAL A 55 -10.76 -6.52 0.17
C VAL A 55 -10.92 -6.52 -1.35
N HIS A 56 -11.51 -5.47 -1.87
CA HIS A 56 -11.74 -5.32 -3.32
C HIS A 56 -10.95 -4.16 -3.89
N TRP A 57 -10.44 -4.34 -5.09
CA TRP A 57 -9.94 -3.24 -5.91
C TRP A 57 -11.09 -2.29 -6.24
N HIS A 58 -10.77 -1.02 -6.50
CA HIS A 58 -11.78 -0.06 -6.96
C HIS A 58 -12.57 -0.63 -8.14
N ASP A 59 -13.88 -0.39 -8.18
CA ASP A 59 -14.74 -0.74 -9.31
C ASP A 59 -14.46 0.19 -10.51
N LYS A 60 -13.31 -0.03 -11.12
CA LYS A 60 -12.75 0.72 -12.23
C LYS A 60 -11.91 -0.22 -13.11
N PRO A 61 -11.98 -0.08 -14.45
CA PRO A 61 -11.13 -0.88 -15.33
C PRO A 61 -9.62 -0.66 -15.04
N PRO A 62 -8.79 -1.73 -15.16
CA PRO A 62 -9.13 -3.07 -15.59
C PRO A 62 -9.68 -3.98 -14.47
N MET A 63 -9.64 -3.55 -13.22
CA MET A 63 -9.91 -4.38 -12.03
C MET A 63 -11.39 -4.70 -11.83
N ASN A 64 -12.29 -3.73 -12.11
CA ASN A 64 -13.74 -3.87 -12.02
C ASN A 64 -14.21 -4.50 -10.70
N GLY A 65 -13.65 -4.05 -9.59
CA GLY A 65 -14.05 -4.51 -8.26
C GLY A 65 -13.67 -5.94 -7.90
N ARG A 66 -12.72 -6.59 -8.61
CA ARG A 66 -12.29 -7.94 -8.20
C ARG A 66 -11.66 -7.94 -6.83
N GLU A 67 -11.72 -9.05 -6.14
CA GLU A 67 -11.10 -9.25 -4.84
C GLU A 67 -9.58 -9.25 -4.95
N LEU A 68 -8.90 -8.64 -3.97
CA LEU A 68 -7.45 -8.72 -3.77
C LEU A 68 -7.09 -10.11 -3.24
N THR A 69 -5.98 -10.67 -3.74
CA THR A 69 -5.48 -11.97 -3.31
C THR A 69 -3.99 -11.91 -2.97
N ALA A 70 -3.46 -13.01 -2.45
CA ALA A 70 -2.03 -13.16 -2.19
C ALA A 70 -1.17 -12.97 -3.44
N ASP A 71 -1.67 -13.34 -4.62
CA ASP A 71 -0.95 -13.18 -5.89
C ASP A 71 -0.67 -11.71 -6.21
N ASP A 72 -1.56 -10.78 -5.85
CA ASP A 72 -1.34 -9.34 -6.04
C ASP A 72 -0.17 -8.82 -5.19
N VAL A 73 -0.07 -9.34 -3.97
CA VAL A 73 1.03 -9.02 -3.06
C VAL A 73 2.33 -9.60 -3.60
N VAL A 74 2.33 -10.87 -3.98
CA VAL A 74 3.49 -11.56 -4.59
C VAL A 74 3.97 -10.81 -5.82
N TYR A 75 3.07 -10.48 -6.75
CA TYR A 75 3.39 -9.71 -7.95
C TYR A 75 4.13 -8.41 -7.59
N THR A 76 3.57 -7.64 -6.66
CA THR A 76 4.17 -6.35 -6.28
C THR A 76 5.56 -6.52 -5.67
N PHE A 77 5.71 -7.45 -4.73
CA PHE A 77 7.00 -7.67 -4.07
C PHE A 77 8.05 -8.28 -4.98
N GLN A 78 7.69 -9.26 -5.82
CA GLN A 78 8.60 -9.83 -6.81
C GLN A 78 9.06 -8.75 -7.81
N ARG A 79 8.13 -7.93 -8.32
CA ARG A 79 8.44 -6.85 -9.25
C ARG A 79 9.36 -5.80 -8.63
N ASN A 80 9.12 -5.40 -7.37
CA ASN A 80 9.92 -4.41 -6.68
C ASN A 80 11.33 -4.92 -6.35
N ASN A 81 11.50 -6.22 -6.16
CA ASN A 81 12.76 -6.86 -5.79
C ASN A 81 13.45 -7.59 -6.94
N ALA A 82 12.98 -7.45 -8.17
CA ALA A 82 13.54 -8.11 -9.36
C ALA A 82 13.63 -9.65 -9.20
N LEU A 83 12.56 -10.27 -8.73
CA LEU A 83 12.45 -11.71 -8.54
C LEU A 83 11.50 -12.34 -9.57
N GLY A 84 11.53 -13.66 -9.71
CA GLY A 84 10.67 -14.40 -10.63
C GLY A 84 10.80 -13.89 -12.07
N ASP A 85 9.68 -13.57 -12.70
CA ASP A 85 9.63 -13.06 -14.08
C ASP A 85 10.19 -11.64 -14.26
N PHE A 86 10.60 -10.98 -13.16
CA PHE A 86 11.11 -9.59 -13.16
C PHE A 86 12.64 -9.49 -13.07
N THR A 87 13.37 -10.59 -13.04
CA THR A 87 14.85 -10.63 -12.90
C THR A 87 15.59 -9.82 -13.97
N GLU A 88 15.05 -9.73 -15.19
CA GLU A 88 15.64 -8.97 -16.29
C GLU A 88 15.12 -7.50 -16.39
N ARG A 89 14.17 -7.13 -15.55
CA ARG A 89 13.55 -5.80 -15.55
C ARG A 89 13.55 -5.19 -14.14
N PRO A 90 14.72 -4.99 -13.53
CA PRO A 90 14.74 -4.35 -12.22
C PRO A 90 14.10 -2.97 -12.32
N LEU A 91 13.18 -2.67 -11.44
CA LEU A 91 12.76 -1.30 -11.22
C LEU A 91 13.99 -0.47 -10.82
N LYS A 92 13.93 0.84 -11.08
CA LYS A 92 15.05 1.78 -10.91
C LYS A 92 15.89 1.43 -9.67
N PRO A 93 17.25 1.43 -9.80
CA PRO A 93 18.14 1.24 -8.66
C PRO A 93 17.75 2.21 -7.53
N GLY A 94 17.53 1.69 -6.32
CA GLY A 94 17.16 2.47 -5.14
C GLY A 94 15.75 2.20 -4.59
N ILE A 95 14.89 1.50 -5.33
CA ILE A 95 13.57 1.04 -4.81
C ILE A 95 13.68 -0.41 -4.31
N ALA A 96 14.55 -1.22 -4.91
CA ALA A 96 14.80 -2.57 -4.41
C ALA A 96 15.58 -2.50 -3.10
N PHE A 97 14.95 -2.85 -2.00
CA PHE A 97 15.68 -3.16 -0.79
C PHE A 97 16.49 -4.42 -1.05
N ASN A 98 17.81 -4.33 -0.91
CA ASN A 98 18.73 -5.47 -1.02
C ASN A 98 18.50 -6.44 0.15
N LEU A 99 17.33 -7.00 0.26
CA LEU A 99 17.09 -8.14 1.11
C LEU A 99 17.49 -9.40 0.34
N PRO A 100 18.15 -10.35 0.99
CA PRO A 100 18.61 -11.59 0.37
C PRO A 100 17.43 -12.57 0.21
N TRP A 101 16.51 -12.26 -0.71
CA TRP A 101 15.35 -13.08 -0.96
C TRP A 101 15.72 -14.43 -1.55
N GLU A 102 15.18 -15.50 -0.97
CA GLU A 102 15.13 -16.84 -1.55
C GLU A 102 13.87 -16.98 -2.40
N SER A 103 12.70 -16.69 -1.81
CA SER A 103 11.41 -16.75 -2.51
C SER A 103 10.39 -15.79 -1.91
N ILE A 104 9.37 -15.44 -2.73
CA ILE A 104 8.15 -14.73 -2.35
C ILE A 104 7.02 -15.41 -3.11
N GLU A 105 6.15 -16.12 -2.41
CA GLU A 105 5.17 -17.02 -3.01
C GLU A 105 3.81 -16.93 -2.32
N ALA A 106 2.73 -17.09 -3.08
CA ALA A 106 1.41 -17.35 -2.55
C ALA A 106 1.25 -18.88 -2.35
N THR A 107 1.01 -19.30 -1.13
CA THR A 107 0.78 -20.72 -0.81
C THR A 107 -0.70 -21.10 -0.90
N ASP A 108 -1.56 -20.13 -0.78
CA ASP A 108 -3.00 -20.19 -1.07
C ASP A 108 -3.53 -18.79 -1.42
N LYS A 109 -4.84 -18.66 -1.62
CA LYS A 109 -5.48 -17.41 -2.04
C LYS A 109 -5.20 -16.20 -1.12
N TYR A 110 -4.90 -16.45 0.16
CA TYR A 110 -4.76 -15.41 1.17
C TYR A 110 -3.50 -15.51 2.02
N THR A 111 -2.55 -16.38 1.65
CA THR A 111 -1.31 -16.55 2.41
C THR A 111 -0.11 -16.29 1.51
N VAL A 112 0.74 -15.33 1.92
CA VAL A 112 2.02 -15.04 1.29
C VAL A 112 3.14 -15.52 2.20
N VAL A 113 4.06 -16.30 1.65
CA VAL A 113 5.29 -16.75 2.34
C VAL A 113 6.49 -16.08 1.67
N MET A 114 7.27 -15.36 2.46
CA MET A 114 8.51 -14.71 2.03
C MET A 114 9.69 -15.35 2.76
N LYS A 115 10.71 -15.78 2.01
CA LYS A 115 11.90 -16.41 2.57
C LYS A 115 13.16 -15.67 2.21
N LEU A 116 14.10 -15.65 3.15
CA LEU A 116 15.46 -15.11 2.97
C LEU A 116 16.49 -16.22 2.90
N THR A 117 17.58 -15.98 2.19
CA THR A 117 18.76 -16.88 2.15
C THR A 117 19.64 -16.74 3.39
N GLU A 118 19.58 -15.61 4.08
CA GLU A 118 20.33 -15.33 5.31
C GLU A 118 19.52 -14.41 6.25
N PRO A 119 19.70 -14.50 7.58
CA PRO A 119 18.98 -13.65 8.52
C PRO A 119 19.37 -12.18 8.37
N ARG A 120 18.39 -11.29 8.45
CA ARG A 120 18.59 -9.84 8.43
C ARG A 120 17.79 -9.17 9.54
N LEU A 121 18.39 -8.17 10.17
CA LEU A 121 17.68 -7.34 11.14
C LEU A 121 16.75 -6.35 10.44
N GLY A 122 15.58 -6.11 11.03
CA GLY A 122 14.66 -5.08 10.58
C GLY A 122 13.87 -5.41 9.31
N VAL A 123 13.82 -6.66 8.88
CA VAL A 123 13.11 -7.09 7.65
C VAL A 123 11.66 -6.63 7.65
N LEU A 124 10.89 -6.90 8.72
CA LEU A 124 9.48 -6.46 8.80
C LEU A 124 9.35 -4.96 8.67
N ARG A 125 10.25 -4.19 9.27
CA ARG A 125 10.25 -2.72 9.13
C ARG A 125 10.44 -2.28 7.67
N ILE A 126 11.29 -2.98 6.93
CA ILE A 126 11.52 -2.73 5.50
C ILE A 126 10.27 -3.11 4.69
N ILE A 127 9.68 -4.27 4.98
CA ILE A 127 8.46 -4.75 4.31
C ILE A 127 7.27 -3.80 4.56
N PHE A 128 7.19 -3.20 5.75
CA PHE A 128 6.10 -2.29 6.15
C PHE A 128 6.34 -0.82 5.77
N ASP A 129 7.48 -0.50 5.15
CA ASP A 129 7.73 0.87 4.70
C ASP A 129 6.68 1.29 3.67
N ASP A 130 5.78 2.18 4.09
CA ASP A 130 4.60 2.62 3.36
C ASP A 130 4.90 3.43 2.09
N ASN A 131 6.13 3.91 1.95
CA ASN A 131 6.51 4.70 0.78
C ASN A 131 6.93 3.87 -0.43
N GLN A 132 7.12 2.55 -0.28
CA GLN A 132 7.78 1.75 -1.31
C GLN A 132 7.05 0.45 -1.69
N HIS A 133 6.14 -0.05 -0.85
CA HIS A 133 5.48 -1.34 -1.05
C HIS A 133 3.96 -1.23 -1.20
N TRP A 134 3.50 -0.18 -1.90
CA TRP A 134 2.09 -0.11 -2.28
C TRP A 134 1.73 -1.27 -3.20
N ILE A 135 0.69 -1.99 -2.83
CA ILE A 135 0.23 -3.11 -3.62
C ILE A 135 -0.43 -2.57 -4.90
N LEU A 136 0.03 -3.08 -6.03
CA LEU A 136 -0.36 -2.62 -7.37
C LEU A 136 -0.89 -3.80 -8.20
N PRO A 137 -1.94 -3.59 -9.01
CA PRO A 137 -2.52 -4.64 -9.82
C PRO A 137 -1.68 -4.92 -11.08
N SER A 138 -1.43 -6.18 -11.39
CA SER A 138 -0.70 -6.59 -12.61
C SER A 138 -1.43 -6.20 -13.88
N GLU A 139 -2.76 -6.27 -13.87
CA GLU A 139 -3.63 -6.04 -15.02
C GLU A 139 -3.53 -4.63 -15.61
N VAL A 140 -3.12 -3.65 -14.80
CA VAL A 140 -2.86 -2.29 -15.31
C VAL A 140 -1.64 -2.29 -16.23
N ILE A 141 -0.55 -2.97 -15.82
CA ILE A 141 0.64 -3.12 -16.66
C ILE A 141 0.35 -3.97 -17.89
N GLU A 142 -0.36 -5.08 -17.74
CA GLU A 142 -0.72 -5.98 -18.84
C GLU A 142 -1.55 -5.25 -19.90
N LYS A 143 -2.49 -4.41 -19.48
CA LYS A 143 -3.41 -3.72 -20.39
C LYS A 143 -2.87 -2.44 -20.96
N TYR A 144 -2.15 -1.63 -20.18
CA TYR A 144 -1.75 -0.27 -20.52
C TYR A 144 -0.25 -0.09 -20.66
N GLY A 145 0.57 -1.05 -20.21
CA GLY A 145 2.03 -1.00 -20.29
C GLY A 145 2.70 -0.32 -19.11
N ASP A 146 2.04 0.64 -18.47
CA ASP A 146 2.57 1.39 -17.32
C ASP A 146 1.47 1.96 -16.42
N TYR A 147 1.88 2.66 -15.35
CA TYR A 147 1.01 3.39 -14.42
C TYR A 147 1.06 4.92 -14.63
N ALA A 148 1.56 5.41 -15.77
CA ALA A 148 1.82 6.83 -15.96
C ALA A 148 0.53 7.66 -16.17
N ASP A 149 -0.48 7.10 -16.81
CA ASP A 149 -1.77 7.78 -16.96
C ASP A 149 -2.58 7.68 -15.66
N TRP A 150 -2.84 8.82 -15.05
CA TRP A 150 -3.65 8.92 -13.83
C TRP A 150 -5.04 8.28 -13.95
N ARG A 151 -5.58 8.20 -15.18
CA ARG A 151 -6.88 7.57 -15.45
C ARG A 151 -6.85 6.07 -15.20
N ASN A 152 -5.66 5.46 -15.24
CA ASN A 152 -5.45 4.04 -15.02
C ASN A 152 -5.09 3.71 -13.57
N VAL A 153 -5.00 4.73 -12.70
CA VAL A 153 -4.70 4.51 -11.28
C VAL A 153 -5.86 3.81 -10.61
N VAL A 154 -5.60 2.61 -10.10
CA VAL A 154 -6.56 1.76 -9.38
C VAL A 154 -5.87 1.25 -8.13
N GLY A 155 -6.56 1.28 -7.01
CA GLY A 155 -6.09 0.79 -5.72
C GLY A 155 -7.19 0.09 -4.94
N THR A 156 -6.91 -0.25 -3.69
CA THR A 156 -7.85 -0.84 -2.74
C THR A 156 -8.31 0.17 -1.69
N GLY A 157 -7.71 1.34 -1.68
CA GLY A 157 -7.82 2.33 -0.62
C GLY A 157 -9.17 3.03 -0.52
N PRO A 158 -9.33 3.85 0.55
CA PRO A 158 -10.59 4.54 0.86
C PRO A 158 -10.97 5.62 -0.16
N MET A 159 -10.05 6.07 -0.99
CA MET A 159 -10.29 7.15 -1.95
C MET A 159 -9.91 6.73 -3.37
N MET A 160 -10.69 7.15 -4.35
CA MET A 160 -10.46 6.95 -5.78
C MET A 160 -10.00 8.27 -6.41
N LEU A 161 -8.91 8.25 -7.19
CA LEU A 161 -8.51 9.41 -8.00
C LEU A 161 -9.49 9.58 -9.17
N THR A 162 -10.25 10.68 -9.18
CA THR A 162 -11.32 10.93 -10.14
C THR A 162 -11.05 12.11 -11.08
N ASP A 163 -10.11 12.98 -10.72
CA ASP A 163 -9.68 14.08 -11.59
C ASP A 163 -8.25 14.50 -11.29
N TYR A 164 -7.52 14.89 -12.31
CA TYR A 164 -6.17 15.43 -12.24
C TYR A 164 -5.96 16.53 -13.26
N VAL A 165 -5.67 17.72 -12.75
CA VAL A 165 -5.26 18.86 -13.57
C VAL A 165 -3.78 19.10 -13.32
N GLU A 166 -2.95 18.83 -14.32
CA GLU A 166 -1.50 18.92 -14.21
C GLU A 166 -1.05 20.30 -13.68
N GLY A 167 -0.19 20.27 -12.67
CA GLY A 167 0.31 21.49 -12.02
C GLY A 167 -0.71 22.25 -11.17
N VAL A 168 -1.97 21.81 -11.10
CA VAL A 168 -3.07 22.54 -10.43
C VAL A 168 -3.70 21.75 -9.30
N SER A 169 -4.26 20.57 -9.57
CA SER A 169 -5.01 19.85 -8.53
C SER A 169 -5.19 18.35 -8.80
N LYS A 170 -5.40 17.61 -7.72
CA LYS A 170 -5.89 16.22 -7.73
C LYS A 170 -7.20 16.17 -6.97
N THR A 171 -8.21 15.51 -7.53
CA THR A 171 -9.49 15.30 -6.86
C THR A 171 -9.69 13.81 -6.61
N PHE A 172 -10.02 13.49 -5.36
CA PHE A 172 -10.31 12.14 -4.92
C PHE A 172 -11.73 12.07 -4.41
N THR A 173 -12.44 11.00 -4.73
CA THR A 173 -13.78 10.71 -4.21
C THR A 173 -13.75 9.46 -3.36
N LYS A 174 -14.68 9.37 -2.41
CA LYS A 174 -14.83 8.21 -1.55
C LYS A 174 -15.00 6.92 -2.38
N ASN A 175 -14.26 5.86 -2.01
CA ASN A 175 -14.56 4.51 -2.44
C ASN A 175 -15.79 4.00 -1.64
N PRO A 176 -16.94 3.75 -2.29
CA PRO A 176 -18.14 3.30 -1.59
C PRO A 176 -17.99 1.89 -1.03
N ASP A 177 -17.12 1.09 -1.62
CA ASP A 177 -16.91 -0.32 -1.29
C ASP A 177 -15.66 -0.55 -0.43
N TYR A 178 -15.09 0.52 0.14
CA TYR A 178 -13.92 0.39 1.01
C TYR A 178 -14.17 -0.57 2.17
N TRP A 179 -13.25 -1.48 2.41
CA TRP A 179 -13.35 -2.55 3.40
C TRP A 179 -13.21 -2.06 4.86
N GLY A 180 -12.53 -0.94 5.10
CA GLY A 180 -12.17 -0.48 6.43
C GLY A 180 -13.32 0.20 7.19
N TYR A 181 -13.34 -0.05 8.49
CA TYR A 181 -14.25 0.57 9.46
C TYR A 181 -13.45 1.33 10.52
N ASP A 182 -14.11 2.26 11.21
CA ASP A 182 -13.51 2.98 12.33
C ASP A 182 -13.31 2.01 13.51
N GLU A 183 -12.10 1.94 14.05
CA GLU A 183 -11.79 1.03 15.17
C GLU A 183 -12.53 1.39 16.46
N LYS A 184 -12.81 2.68 16.68
CA LYS A 184 -13.54 3.18 17.85
C LYS A 184 -15.05 3.15 17.67
N TYR A 185 -15.51 3.21 16.43
CA TYR A 185 -16.93 3.21 16.05
C TYR A 185 -17.15 2.21 14.90
N PRO A 186 -17.14 0.90 15.18
CA PRO A 186 -17.15 -0.15 14.15
C PRO A 186 -18.39 -0.16 13.26
N GLU A 187 -19.46 0.54 13.64
CA GLU A 187 -20.64 0.77 12.81
C GLU A 187 -20.38 1.76 11.65
N ASN A 188 -19.31 2.53 11.72
CA ASN A 188 -18.98 3.55 10.73
C ASN A 188 -17.95 3.05 9.72
N ARG A 189 -18.37 2.96 8.46
CA ARG A 189 -17.47 2.63 7.36
C ARG A 189 -16.65 3.85 6.93
N LEU A 190 -15.35 3.67 6.82
CA LEU A 190 -14.43 4.70 6.34
C LEU A 190 -14.50 4.87 4.82
N PRO A 191 -14.01 6.00 4.28
CA PRO A 191 -13.66 7.22 4.98
C PRO A 191 -14.90 8.07 5.31
N TYR A 192 -14.79 8.94 6.29
CA TYR A 192 -15.88 9.89 6.64
C TYR A 192 -16.08 10.98 5.58
N ILE A 193 -15.01 11.38 4.90
CA ILE A 193 -15.05 12.42 3.87
C ILE A 193 -15.52 11.86 2.53
N ALA A 194 -16.40 12.59 1.86
CA ALA A 194 -16.91 12.20 0.55
C ALA A 194 -15.94 12.56 -0.60
N GLN A 195 -15.19 13.66 -0.43
CA GLN A 195 -14.26 14.15 -1.45
C GLN A 195 -13.08 14.86 -0.80
N LEU A 196 -11.91 14.72 -1.42
CA LEU A 196 -10.69 15.46 -1.11
C LEU A 196 -10.17 16.12 -2.38
N ARG A 197 -9.89 17.41 -2.34
CA ARG A 197 -9.19 18.12 -3.42
C ARG A 197 -7.86 18.64 -2.92
N ALA A 198 -6.78 18.09 -3.44
CA ALA A 198 -5.42 18.55 -3.17
C ALA A 198 -5.01 19.60 -4.21
N LEU A 199 -4.70 20.81 -3.78
CA LEU A 199 -4.22 21.89 -4.64
C LEU A 199 -2.69 21.91 -4.67
N LEU A 200 -2.12 22.05 -5.87
CA LEU A 200 -0.68 22.20 -6.08
C LEU A 200 -0.35 23.68 -6.14
N MET A 201 0.28 24.20 -5.09
CA MET A 201 0.69 25.60 -4.99
C MET A 201 2.21 25.66 -4.98
N ALA A 202 2.83 26.09 -6.08
CA ALA A 202 4.27 26.17 -6.20
C ALA A 202 4.86 27.33 -5.36
N ASP A 203 4.11 28.43 -5.23
CA ASP A 203 4.54 29.62 -4.49
C ASP A 203 4.25 29.50 -2.98
N GLU A 204 5.30 29.71 -2.17
CA GLU A 204 5.21 29.59 -0.72
C GLU A 204 4.31 30.66 -0.07
N ALA A 205 4.36 31.90 -0.54
CA ALA A 205 3.55 32.98 -0.02
C ALA A 205 2.05 32.71 -0.27
N THR A 206 1.71 32.16 -1.42
CA THR A 206 0.36 31.70 -1.77
C THR A 206 -0.10 30.58 -0.87
N ARG A 207 0.77 29.59 -0.55
CA ARG A 207 0.43 28.51 0.42
C ARG A 207 0.13 29.05 1.79
N ILE A 208 0.98 29.93 2.31
CA ILE A 208 0.79 30.57 3.63
C ILE A 208 -0.51 31.39 3.67
N SER A 209 -0.82 32.11 2.58
CA SER A 209 -2.04 32.93 2.49
C SER A 209 -3.30 32.06 2.46
N ALA A 210 -3.25 30.90 1.82
CA ALA A 210 -4.37 29.96 1.74
C ALA A 210 -4.66 29.23 3.05
N MET A 211 -3.73 29.24 4.02
CA MET A 211 -3.89 28.64 5.36
C MET A 211 -4.47 29.62 6.40
N ARG A 212 -4.68 30.89 6.05
CA ARG A 212 -5.22 31.93 6.92
C ARG A 212 -6.70 32.16 6.70
#